data_052e51feac81257e406f3edae1fc8eef
#
_entry.id   052e51feac81257e406f3edae1fc8eef
#
_cell.length_a   1.000
_cell.length_b   1.000
_cell.length_c   1.000
_cell.angle_alpha   90.00
_cell.angle_beta   90.00
_cell.angle_gamma   90.00
#
_symmetry.space_group_name_H-M   'P 1'
#
loop_
_entity.id
_entity.type
_entity.pdbx_description
1 polymer ?
#
loop_
_entity_poly.entity_id
_entity_poly.type
_entity_poly.pdbx_seq_one_letter_code
_entity_poly.pdbx_strand_id
1 'polypeptide(L)'
;MILETERLYLREMEQSDFESLCKILKDEETMYAYEGAFNDAEVQEWLDRQISRYQKYGFGLWAVVLKETDEMIGQCGLTMQPWKEKELLEIGYLFQRLYWHKGYATEAAKACKKYAFEVLNADEVYSIIRDTNVASQKVAVRNSMIVTDSWTKHYRGVDMLHDCYVVRKKQVDL
;
A
#
# COMPACT_ATOMS: atom_id res chain seq x y z
N MET A 1 7.17 15.36 6.00
CA MET A 1 7.25 14.78 4.65
C MET A 1 8.29 13.66 4.64
N ILE A 2 7.88 12.48 4.16
CA ILE A 2 8.77 11.30 4.08
C ILE A 2 9.37 11.18 2.68
N LEU A 3 8.52 11.31 1.66
CA LEU A 3 8.88 11.18 0.26
C LEU A 3 8.23 12.27 -0.57
N GLU A 4 8.85 12.60 -1.69
CA GLU A 4 8.31 13.53 -2.68
C GLU A 4 8.50 12.96 -4.07
N THR A 5 7.48 13.13 -4.92
CA THR A 5 7.51 12.78 -6.35
C THR A 5 7.11 14.00 -7.18
N GLU A 6 6.96 13.82 -8.48
CA GLU A 6 6.54 14.91 -9.36
C GLU A 6 5.20 15.53 -8.93
N ARG A 7 4.19 14.69 -8.68
CA ARG A 7 2.82 15.16 -8.39
C ARG A 7 2.39 14.97 -6.94
N LEU A 8 3.14 14.21 -6.14
CA LEU A 8 2.73 13.74 -4.83
C LEU A 8 3.78 14.06 -3.76
N TYR A 9 3.33 14.12 -2.51
CA TYR A 9 4.21 13.90 -1.38
C TYR A 9 3.57 12.93 -0.39
N LEU A 10 4.39 12.20 0.34
CA LEU A 10 3.96 11.22 1.32
C LEU A 10 4.41 11.67 2.71
N ARG A 11 3.51 11.56 3.68
CA ARG A 11 3.75 11.89 5.08
C ARG A 11 3.07 10.89 6.00
N GLU A 12 3.47 10.88 7.25
CA GLU A 12 2.74 10.09 8.25
C GLU A 12 1.30 10.56 8.34
N MET A 13 0.38 9.61 8.55
CA MET A 13 -1.02 9.93 8.82
C MET A 13 -1.18 10.42 10.25
N GLU A 14 -2.18 11.24 10.48
CA GLU A 14 -2.58 11.74 11.79
C GLU A 14 -4.10 11.69 11.93
N GLN A 15 -4.62 11.97 13.12
CA GLN A 15 -6.06 11.85 13.39
C GLN A 15 -6.91 12.71 12.44
N SER A 16 -6.40 13.86 12.02
CA SER A 16 -7.10 14.74 11.07
C SER A 16 -7.29 14.11 9.69
N ASP A 17 -6.62 12.99 9.38
CA ASP A 17 -6.78 12.27 8.11
C ASP A 17 -7.97 11.30 8.12
N PHE A 18 -8.69 11.17 9.23
CA PHE A 18 -9.80 10.23 9.37
C PHE A 18 -10.83 10.37 8.24
N GLU A 19 -11.26 11.59 7.94
CA GLU A 19 -12.27 11.84 6.90
C GLU A 19 -11.78 11.42 5.51
N SER A 20 -10.52 11.70 5.18
CA SER A 20 -9.93 11.26 3.90
C SER A 20 -9.80 9.75 3.83
N LEU A 21 -9.44 9.09 4.94
CA LEU A 21 -9.44 7.63 5.02
C LEU A 21 -10.81 7.03 4.81
N CYS A 22 -11.87 7.66 5.34
CA CYS A 22 -13.24 7.21 5.13
C CYS A 22 -13.61 7.17 3.65
N LYS A 23 -13.13 8.12 2.85
CA LYS A 23 -13.37 8.15 1.41
C LYS A 23 -12.76 6.94 0.68
N ILE A 24 -11.75 6.32 1.28
CA ILE A 24 -11.10 5.11 0.74
C ILE A 24 -11.75 3.86 1.35
N LEU A 25 -11.73 3.75 2.68
CA LEU A 25 -12.02 2.50 3.40
C LEU A 25 -13.51 2.21 3.54
N LYS A 26 -14.37 3.21 3.35
CA LYS A 26 -15.83 3.04 3.37
C LYS A 26 -16.44 2.90 1.97
N ASP A 27 -15.61 2.89 0.92
CA ASP A 27 -16.04 2.69 -0.46
C ASP A 27 -16.03 1.20 -0.83
N GLU A 28 -17.21 0.66 -1.18
CA GLU A 28 -17.38 -0.76 -1.47
C GLU A 28 -16.50 -1.25 -2.63
N GLU A 29 -16.38 -0.46 -3.69
CA GLU A 29 -15.58 -0.86 -4.86
C GLU A 29 -14.09 -0.89 -4.53
N THR A 30 -13.61 0.10 -3.76
CA THR A 30 -12.23 0.15 -3.32
C THR A 30 -11.89 -1.03 -2.43
N MET A 31 -12.82 -1.40 -1.55
CA MET A 31 -12.58 -2.39 -0.49
C MET A 31 -13.01 -3.80 -0.83
N TYR A 32 -13.36 -4.08 -2.08
CA TYR A 32 -13.79 -5.41 -2.46
C TYR A 32 -12.73 -6.50 -2.16
N ALA A 33 -11.46 -6.17 -2.29
CA ALA A 33 -10.36 -7.10 -1.98
C ALA A 33 -10.27 -7.42 -0.47
N TYR A 34 -10.92 -6.62 0.37
CA TYR A 34 -11.06 -6.82 1.82
C TYR A 34 -12.46 -7.29 2.20
N GLU A 35 -13.24 -7.78 1.23
CA GLU A 35 -14.62 -8.27 1.39
C GLU A 35 -15.57 -7.23 1.97
N GLY A 36 -15.45 -6.00 1.50
CA GLY A 36 -16.41 -4.94 1.77
C GLY A 36 -15.87 -3.74 2.53
N ALA A 37 -16.67 -2.70 2.53
CA ALA A 37 -16.34 -1.42 3.15
C ALA A 37 -16.25 -1.55 4.68
N PHE A 38 -15.42 -0.73 5.26
CA PHE A 38 -15.26 -0.62 6.70
C PHE A 38 -16.31 0.32 7.30
N ASN A 39 -16.63 0.13 8.58
CA ASN A 39 -17.38 1.09 9.39
C ASN A 39 -16.40 2.08 10.05
N ASP A 40 -16.93 3.08 10.75
CA ASP A 40 -16.10 4.11 11.38
C ASP A 40 -15.12 3.56 12.41
N ALA A 41 -15.51 2.57 13.18
CA ALA A 41 -14.63 1.93 14.18
C ALA A 41 -13.47 1.21 13.50
N GLU A 42 -13.73 0.54 12.39
CA GLU A 42 -12.70 -0.16 11.61
C GLU A 42 -11.73 0.83 10.95
N VAL A 43 -12.22 1.97 10.48
CA VAL A 43 -11.37 3.05 9.94
C VAL A 43 -10.45 3.60 11.02
N GLN A 44 -10.98 3.85 12.21
CA GLN A 44 -10.18 4.34 13.33
C GLN A 44 -9.10 3.32 13.73
N GLU A 45 -9.46 2.06 13.79
CA GLU A 45 -8.52 0.97 14.09
C GLU A 45 -7.40 0.88 13.04
N TRP A 46 -7.75 1.05 11.77
CA TRP A 46 -6.79 1.09 10.67
C TRP A 46 -5.79 2.25 10.84
N LEU A 47 -6.29 3.45 11.12
CA LEU A 47 -5.47 4.63 11.37
C LEU A 47 -4.54 4.43 12.56
N ASP A 48 -5.06 3.94 13.68
CA ASP A 48 -4.29 3.69 14.89
C ASP A 48 -3.17 2.67 14.64
N ARG A 49 -3.44 1.67 13.80
CA ARG A 49 -2.45 0.67 13.40
C ARG A 49 -1.29 1.29 12.61
N GLN A 50 -1.59 2.24 11.71
CA GLN A 50 -0.53 2.92 10.96
C GLN A 50 0.35 3.76 11.89
N ILE A 51 -0.27 4.51 12.78
CA ILE A 51 0.47 5.33 13.76
C ILE A 51 1.36 4.44 14.65
N SER A 52 0.85 3.29 15.09
CA SER A 52 1.65 2.32 15.85
C SER A 52 2.83 1.78 15.05
N ARG A 53 2.64 1.53 13.76
CA ARG A 53 3.72 1.07 12.87
C ARG A 53 4.83 2.11 12.74
N TYR A 54 4.49 3.40 12.61
CA TYR A 54 5.48 4.47 12.56
C TYR A 54 6.36 4.47 13.82
N GLN A 55 5.76 4.27 14.98
CA GLN A 55 6.48 4.23 16.25
C GLN A 55 7.37 2.98 16.37
N LYS A 56 6.88 1.83 15.92
CA LYS A 56 7.57 0.55 16.04
C LYS A 56 8.67 0.36 15.01
N TYR A 57 8.40 0.71 13.75
CA TYR A 57 9.27 0.41 12.62
C TYR A 57 9.91 1.65 11.99
N GLY A 58 9.37 2.83 12.22
CA GLY A 58 9.75 4.05 11.52
C GLY A 58 9.09 4.18 10.14
N PHE A 59 8.22 3.24 9.77
CA PHE A 59 7.46 3.26 8.52
C PHE A 59 6.10 2.60 8.71
N GLY A 60 5.24 2.76 7.73
CA GLY A 60 3.89 2.19 7.65
C GLY A 60 3.25 2.65 6.35
N LEU A 61 1.92 2.56 6.25
CA LEU A 61 1.22 3.20 5.15
C LEU A 61 1.16 4.70 5.41
N TRP A 62 1.69 5.47 4.48
CA TRP A 62 1.73 6.93 4.59
C TRP A 62 0.58 7.57 3.83
N ALA A 63 0.16 8.74 4.26
CA ALA A 63 -0.78 9.56 3.51
C ALA A 63 -0.15 9.99 2.20
N VAL A 64 -0.85 9.79 1.09
CA VAL A 64 -0.43 10.30 -0.22
C VAL A 64 -1.20 11.58 -0.49
N VAL A 65 -0.49 12.68 -0.61
CA VAL A 65 -1.07 14.00 -0.80
C VAL A 65 -0.78 14.51 -2.20
N LEU A 66 -1.82 14.97 -2.88
CA LEU A 66 -1.69 15.57 -4.21
C LEU A 66 -1.18 17.01 -4.05
N LYS A 67 -0.04 17.32 -4.64
CA LYS A 67 0.58 18.65 -4.52
C LYS A 67 -0.32 19.79 -5.02
N GLU A 68 -1.06 19.54 -6.10
CA GLU A 68 -1.92 20.53 -6.73
C GLU A 68 -3.03 21.04 -5.80
N THR A 69 -3.61 20.17 -4.98
CA THR A 69 -4.77 20.47 -4.13
C THR A 69 -4.48 20.41 -2.64
N ASP A 70 -3.34 19.87 -2.24
CA ASP A 70 -2.97 19.58 -0.86
C ASP A 70 -3.96 18.62 -0.17
N GLU A 71 -4.67 17.80 -0.96
CA GLU A 71 -5.62 16.81 -0.48
C GLU A 71 -4.97 15.43 -0.36
N MET A 72 -5.29 14.70 0.71
CA MET A 72 -4.92 13.29 0.85
C MET A 72 -5.82 12.46 -0.07
N ILE A 73 -5.25 11.93 -1.14
CA ILE A 73 -5.97 11.17 -2.16
C ILE A 73 -5.85 9.65 -1.99
N GLY A 74 -4.95 9.21 -1.15
CA GLY A 74 -4.71 7.79 -0.96
C GLY A 74 -3.73 7.54 0.16
N GLN A 75 -3.34 6.27 0.26
CA GLN A 75 -2.28 5.82 1.16
C GLN A 75 -1.37 4.86 0.39
N CYS A 76 -0.09 4.92 0.67
CA CYS A 76 0.91 4.04 0.10
C CYS A 76 2.12 4.01 1.02
N GLY A 77 2.70 2.84 1.21
CA GLY A 77 3.85 2.75 2.09
C GLY A 77 4.37 1.33 2.23
N LEU A 78 5.10 1.14 3.31
CA LEU A 78 5.78 -0.11 3.61
C LEU A 78 5.24 -0.68 4.91
N THR A 79 4.97 -1.98 4.92
CA THR A 79 4.51 -2.70 6.11
C THR A 79 5.18 -4.06 6.18
N MET A 80 5.31 -4.60 7.38
CA MET A 80 5.71 -5.99 7.56
C MET A 80 4.46 -6.86 7.51
N GLN A 81 4.44 -7.84 6.61
CA GLN A 81 3.29 -8.71 6.42
C GLN A 81 3.69 -10.18 6.57
N PRO A 82 2.85 -10.98 7.23
CA PRO A 82 3.09 -12.42 7.32
C PRO A 82 2.88 -13.07 5.95
N TRP A 83 3.80 -13.95 5.57
CA TRP A 83 3.67 -14.78 4.40
C TRP A 83 4.19 -16.18 4.72
N LYS A 84 3.24 -17.13 4.90
CA LYS A 84 3.55 -18.47 5.36
C LYS A 84 4.30 -18.40 6.69
N GLU A 85 5.53 -18.86 6.76
CA GLU A 85 6.34 -18.83 8.00
C GLU A 85 7.30 -17.64 8.09
N LYS A 86 7.15 -16.67 7.18
CA LYS A 86 8.05 -15.51 7.07
C LYS A 86 7.29 -14.21 7.29
N GLU A 87 8.03 -13.15 7.53
CA GLU A 87 7.56 -11.79 7.42
C GLU A 87 8.25 -11.09 6.25
N LEU A 88 7.46 -10.44 5.39
CA LEU A 88 7.94 -9.77 4.20
C LEU A 88 7.71 -8.26 4.31
N LEU A 89 8.66 -7.48 3.81
CA LEU A 89 8.50 -6.05 3.66
C LEU A 89 7.65 -5.79 2.41
N GLU A 90 6.47 -5.25 2.60
CA GLU A 90 5.48 -5.07 1.54
C GLU A 90 5.23 -3.62 1.20
N ILE A 91 5.11 -3.33 -0.11
CA ILE A 91 4.52 -2.09 -0.62
C ILE A 91 3.02 -2.30 -0.76
N GLY A 92 2.23 -1.54 0.00
CA GLY A 92 0.78 -1.55 -0.08
C GLY A 92 0.26 -0.19 -0.51
N TYR A 93 -0.89 -0.15 -1.16
CA TYR A 93 -1.51 1.09 -1.63
C TYR A 93 -3.03 0.94 -1.78
N LEU A 94 -3.74 2.01 -1.43
CA LEU A 94 -5.18 2.18 -1.64
C LEU A 94 -5.44 3.66 -1.93
N PHE A 95 -6.24 3.94 -2.94
CA PHE A 95 -6.54 5.32 -3.37
C PHE A 95 -8.04 5.55 -3.43
N GLN A 96 -8.47 6.78 -3.21
CA GLN A 96 -9.84 7.19 -3.46
C GLN A 96 -10.18 6.91 -4.92
N ARG A 97 -11.34 6.32 -5.17
CA ARG A 97 -11.79 5.93 -6.52
C ARG A 97 -11.76 7.08 -7.52
N LEU A 98 -12.05 8.29 -7.08
CA LEU A 98 -11.99 9.51 -7.89
C LEU A 98 -10.62 9.73 -8.55
N TYR A 99 -9.56 9.21 -7.94
CA TYR A 99 -8.19 9.41 -8.40
C TYR A 99 -7.58 8.18 -9.11
N TRP A 100 -8.41 7.17 -9.39
CA TRP A 100 -7.96 5.99 -10.13
C TRP A 100 -7.67 6.33 -11.60
N HIS A 101 -6.89 5.48 -12.26
CA HIS A 101 -6.54 5.56 -13.69
C HIS A 101 -5.75 6.82 -14.08
N LYS A 102 -5.05 7.42 -13.14
CA LYS A 102 -4.23 8.63 -13.36
C LYS A 102 -2.75 8.40 -13.09
N GLY A 103 -2.36 7.16 -12.75
CA GLY A 103 -0.98 6.78 -12.51
C GLY A 103 -0.45 7.11 -11.11
N TYR A 104 -1.27 7.60 -10.21
CA TYR A 104 -0.82 7.98 -8.87
C TYR A 104 -0.33 6.79 -8.04
N ALA A 105 -1.02 5.66 -8.09
CA ALA A 105 -0.61 4.46 -7.35
C ALA A 105 0.75 3.96 -7.81
N THR A 106 1.00 3.95 -9.11
CA THR A 106 2.29 3.56 -9.69
C THR A 106 3.40 4.53 -9.28
N GLU A 107 3.12 5.83 -9.35
CA GLU A 107 4.08 6.87 -8.95
C GLU A 107 4.48 6.73 -7.48
N ALA A 108 3.50 6.56 -6.59
CA ALA A 108 3.73 6.37 -5.15
C ALA A 108 4.46 5.05 -4.86
N ALA A 109 4.05 3.95 -5.50
CA ALA A 109 4.67 2.64 -5.30
C ALA A 109 6.14 2.62 -5.73
N LYS A 110 6.47 3.28 -6.84
CA LYS A 110 7.87 3.41 -7.28
C LYS A 110 8.71 4.19 -6.27
N ALA A 111 8.17 5.24 -5.70
CA ALA A 111 8.86 6.01 -4.66
C ALA A 111 9.07 5.18 -3.40
N CYS A 112 8.09 4.39 -2.98
CA CYS A 112 8.22 3.48 -1.84
C CYS A 112 9.24 2.38 -2.09
N LYS A 113 9.32 1.85 -3.30
CA LYS A 113 10.37 0.88 -3.68
C LYS A 113 11.76 1.49 -3.52
N LYS A 114 11.95 2.69 -4.04
CA LYS A 114 13.21 3.42 -3.92
C LYS A 114 13.58 3.66 -2.45
N TYR A 115 12.62 4.07 -1.64
CA TYR A 115 12.80 4.26 -0.20
C TYR A 115 13.22 2.95 0.48
N ALA A 116 12.57 1.84 0.16
CA ALA A 116 12.92 0.54 0.72
C ALA A 116 14.37 0.17 0.43
N PHE A 117 14.84 0.37 -0.78
CA PHE A 117 16.21 0.04 -1.17
C PHE A 117 17.24 1.03 -0.64
N GLU A 118 16.98 2.33 -0.73
CA GLU A 118 17.98 3.36 -0.42
C GLU A 118 18.00 3.77 1.05
N VAL A 119 16.85 3.81 1.71
CA VAL A 119 16.72 4.27 3.10
C VAL A 119 16.70 3.10 4.08
N LEU A 120 15.86 2.08 3.80
CA LEU A 120 15.76 0.91 4.67
C LEU A 120 16.82 -0.16 4.36
N ASN A 121 17.57 0.02 3.29
CA ASN A 121 18.61 -0.91 2.84
C ASN A 121 18.09 -2.35 2.65
N ALA A 122 16.86 -2.48 2.18
CA ALA A 122 16.27 -3.77 1.88
C ALA A 122 16.88 -4.37 0.61
N ASP A 123 17.02 -5.70 0.59
CA ASP A 123 17.49 -6.42 -0.59
C ASP A 123 16.36 -6.73 -1.56
N GLU A 124 15.15 -6.86 -1.05
CA GLU A 124 13.95 -7.17 -1.80
C GLU A 124 12.73 -6.56 -1.13
N VAL A 125 11.71 -6.26 -1.94
CA VAL A 125 10.44 -5.74 -1.47
C VAL A 125 9.32 -6.44 -2.24
N TYR A 126 8.18 -6.61 -1.57
CA TYR A 126 7.07 -7.45 -2.03
C TYR A 126 5.79 -6.66 -2.15
N SER A 127 4.83 -7.19 -2.91
CA SER A 127 3.43 -6.79 -2.87
C SER A 127 2.57 -8.04 -2.89
N ILE A 128 1.67 -8.17 -1.93
CA ILE A 128 0.78 -9.33 -1.77
C ILE A 128 -0.59 -8.93 -2.29
N ILE A 129 -1.02 -9.53 -3.39
CA ILE A 129 -2.17 -9.05 -4.15
C ILE A 129 -3.15 -10.20 -4.38
N ARG A 130 -4.42 -9.98 -4.04
CA ARG A 130 -5.49 -10.92 -4.35
C ARG A 130 -5.54 -11.18 -5.86
N ASP A 131 -5.73 -12.44 -6.25
CA ASP A 131 -5.68 -12.88 -7.65
C ASP A 131 -6.71 -12.20 -8.56
N THR A 132 -7.78 -11.66 -7.99
CA THR A 132 -8.82 -10.92 -8.71
C THR A 132 -8.56 -9.41 -8.78
N ASN A 133 -7.58 -8.90 -8.05
CA ASN A 133 -7.28 -7.46 -7.99
C ASN A 133 -6.35 -7.03 -9.14
N VAL A 134 -6.92 -6.96 -10.35
CA VAL A 134 -6.18 -6.69 -11.59
C VAL A 134 -5.50 -5.32 -11.56
N ALA A 135 -6.15 -4.31 -11.00
CA ALA A 135 -5.58 -2.94 -10.92
C ALA A 135 -4.27 -2.93 -10.12
N SER A 136 -4.25 -3.59 -8.96
CA SER A 136 -3.04 -3.70 -8.13
C SER A 136 -1.96 -4.54 -8.79
N GLN A 137 -2.33 -5.60 -9.52
CA GLN A 137 -1.37 -6.41 -10.28
C GLN A 137 -0.65 -5.57 -11.34
N LYS A 138 -1.38 -4.71 -12.04
CA LYS A 138 -0.80 -3.81 -13.04
C LYS A 138 0.20 -2.82 -12.41
N VAL A 139 -0.11 -2.30 -11.24
CA VAL A 139 0.82 -1.42 -10.50
C VAL A 139 2.09 -2.19 -10.14
N ALA A 140 1.97 -3.41 -9.63
CA ALA A 140 3.13 -4.25 -9.29
C ALA A 140 4.02 -4.51 -10.51
N VAL A 141 3.42 -4.86 -11.65
CA VAL A 141 4.16 -5.10 -12.91
C VAL A 141 4.88 -3.81 -13.36
N ARG A 142 4.19 -2.67 -13.32
CA ARG A 142 4.82 -1.37 -13.65
C ARG A 142 5.93 -0.97 -12.69
N ASN A 143 5.91 -1.53 -11.48
CA ASN A 143 6.96 -1.35 -10.46
C ASN A 143 8.08 -2.40 -10.58
N SER A 144 8.15 -3.10 -11.72
CA SER A 144 9.16 -4.13 -12.03
C SER A 144 9.07 -5.38 -11.17
N MET A 145 7.90 -5.65 -10.60
CA MET A 145 7.70 -6.84 -9.78
C MET A 145 7.23 -8.03 -10.61
N ILE A 146 7.62 -9.23 -10.18
CA ILE A 146 7.20 -10.50 -10.76
C ILE A 146 6.61 -11.40 -9.68
N VAL A 147 5.69 -12.29 -10.07
CA VAL A 147 5.11 -13.28 -9.15
C VAL A 147 6.18 -14.30 -8.77
N THR A 148 6.32 -14.56 -7.48
CA THR A 148 7.25 -15.55 -6.94
C THR A 148 6.58 -16.68 -6.18
N ASP A 149 5.37 -16.48 -5.66
CA ASP A 149 4.66 -17.45 -4.82
C ASP A 149 3.18 -17.13 -4.77
N SER A 150 2.37 -18.10 -4.29
CA SER A 150 0.93 -17.94 -4.08
C SER A 150 0.51 -18.59 -2.77
N TRP A 151 -0.51 -18.03 -2.12
CA TRP A 151 -1.04 -18.54 -0.87
C TRP A 151 -2.52 -18.20 -0.72
N THR A 152 -3.31 -19.18 -0.28
CA THR A 152 -4.73 -18.95 0.02
C THR A 152 -4.85 -18.47 1.47
N LYS A 153 -5.38 -17.26 1.64
CA LYS A 153 -5.61 -16.64 2.95
C LYS A 153 -7.09 -16.71 3.31
N HIS A 154 -7.36 -16.91 4.61
CA HIS A 154 -8.70 -16.77 5.18
C HIS A 154 -8.89 -15.33 5.64
N TYR A 155 -9.95 -14.69 5.15
CA TYR A 155 -10.30 -13.34 5.56
C TYR A 155 -11.82 -13.16 5.56
N ARG A 156 -12.40 -12.79 6.70
CA ARG A 156 -13.85 -12.60 6.89
C ARG A 156 -14.66 -13.83 6.41
N GLY A 157 -14.17 -15.03 6.70
CA GLY A 157 -14.84 -16.29 6.35
C GLY A 157 -14.73 -16.68 4.89
N VAL A 158 -13.92 -16.00 4.09
CA VAL A 158 -13.71 -16.28 2.67
C VAL A 158 -12.26 -16.69 2.41
N ASP A 159 -12.09 -17.71 1.58
CA ASP A 159 -10.77 -18.11 1.09
C ASP A 159 -10.37 -17.22 -0.09
N MET A 160 -9.23 -16.56 0.03
CA MET A 160 -8.72 -15.63 -0.98
C MET A 160 -7.33 -16.07 -1.42
N LEU A 161 -7.18 -16.41 -2.70
CA LEU A 161 -5.87 -16.67 -3.27
C LEU A 161 -5.14 -15.34 -3.46
N HIS A 162 -3.94 -15.27 -2.92
CA HIS A 162 -3.05 -14.12 -3.07
C HIS A 162 -1.78 -14.53 -3.79
N ASP A 163 -1.33 -13.69 -4.71
CA ASP A 163 -0.05 -13.82 -5.36
C ASP A 163 0.96 -12.88 -4.69
N CYS A 164 2.16 -13.38 -4.50
CA CYS A 164 3.26 -12.62 -3.94
C CYS A 164 4.16 -12.13 -5.07
N TYR A 165 4.21 -10.83 -5.25
CA TYR A 165 5.08 -10.16 -6.22
C TYR A 165 6.35 -9.71 -5.52
N VAL A 166 7.48 -9.76 -6.23
CA VAL A 166 8.78 -9.36 -5.68
C VAL A 166 9.58 -8.54 -6.68
N VAL A 167 10.36 -7.59 -6.18
CA VAL A 167 11.44 -6.96 -6.92
C VAL A 167 12.68 -6.92 -6.03
N ARG A 168 13.84 -7.19 -6.61
CA ARG A 168 15.12 -7.24 -5.91
C ARG A 168 15.99 -6.06 -6.32
N LYS A 169 16.73 -5.52 -5.35
CA LYS A 169 17.63 -4.38 -5.56
C LYS A 169 18.60 -4.59 -6.71
N LYS A 170 19.17 -5.79 -6.82
CA LYS A 170 20.12 -6.14 -7.88
C LYS A 170 19.54 -6.10 -9.29
N GLN A 171 18.20 -6.21 -9.42
CA GLN A 171 17.50 -6.16 -10.70
C GLN A 171 17.23 -4.72 -11.14
N VAL A 172 17.24 -3.77 -10.20
CA VAL A 172 16.98 -2.35 -10.45
C VAL A 172 18.27 -1.60 -10.80
N ASP A 173 19.40 -2.03 -10.23
CA ASP A 173 20.71 -1.40 -10.45
C ASP A 173 21.36 -1.79 -11.80
N LEU A 174 20.68 -2.61 -12.59
CA LEU A 174 21.07 -2.97 -13.94
C LEU A 174 20.46 -2.01 -14.97
#